data_d0ae68f389632cbcc1b15a5fbf134894
#
_entry.id   d0ae68f389632cbcc1b15a5fbf134894
#
_cell.length_a   1.000
_cell.length_b   1.000
_cell.length_c   1.000
_cell.angle_alpha   90.00
_cell.angle_beta   90.00
_cell.angle_gamma   90.00
#
_symmetry.space_group_name_H-M   'P 1'
#
loop_
_entity.id
_entity.type
_entity.pdbx_description
1 polymer ?
#
loop_
_entity_poly.entity_id
_entity_poly.type
_entity_poly.pdbx_seq_one_letter_code
_entity_poly.pdbx_strand_id
1 'polypeptide(L)'
;MLGFVPKEIFLTKGVGRHREKLTSFERALRSAGIAACNLVRVSSIFPPGCKILSRTEGVRRLQAGQVTFVVMSDAASREPHRLIAATIGLAIPRDPKVHGYLSEHHSYGENEETAGDYAEELAAEMLATALDLDFDPDKSWDEKKEVYRLSNQIVNTRNVTQSA
;
A
#
# COMPACT_ATOMS: atom_id res chain seq x y z
N MET A 1 -18.53 -17.86 -13.29
CA MET A 1 -17.52 -16.82 -12.92
C MET A 1 -16.61 -17.44 -11.89
N LEU A 2 -15.32 -17.45 -12.14
CA LEU A 2 -14.33 -18.10 -11.25
C LEU A 2 -13.78 -17.15 -10.16
N GLY A 3 -14.22 -15.90 -10.11
CA GLY A 3 -13.78 -14.93 -9.13
C GLY A 3 -14.52 -13.59 -9.26
N PHE A 4 -14.15 -12.63 -8.44
CA PHE A 4 -14.66 -11.26 -8.53
C PHE A 4 -13.49 -10.27 -8.59
N VAL A 5 -13.74 -9.10 -9.18
CA VAL A 5 -12.79 -7.99 -9.23
C VAL A 5 -13.29 -6.89 -8.29
N PRO A 6 -12.53 -6.53 -7.25
CA PRO A 6 -12.89 -5.44 -6.36
C PRO A 6 -13.11 -4.13 -7.13
N LYS A 7 -14.12 -3.36 -6.72
CA LYS A 7 -14.47 -2.07 -7.34
C LYS A 7 -14.09 -0.88 -6.47
N GLU A 8 -13.84 -1.12 -5.21
CA GLU A 8 -13.50 -0.08 -4.24
C GLU A 8 -12.37 -0.58 -3.33
N ILE A 9 -11.49 0.33 -2.96
CA ILE A 9 -10.38 0.12 -2.04
C ILE A 9 -10.23 1.37 -1.17
N PHE A 10 -9.69 1.22 0.02
CA PHE A 10 -9.20 2.34 0.81
C PHE A 10 -7.84 2.00 1.41
N LEU A 11 -7.06 3.04 1.68
CA LEU A 11 -5.76 2.92 2.32
C LEU A 11 -5.90 3.24 3.81
N THR A 12 -5.26 2.45 4.65
CA THR A 12 -5.25 2.68 6.11
C THR A 12 -3.91 2.27 6.71
N LYS A 13 -3.62 2.80 7.87
CA LYS A 13 -2.41 2.50 8.63
C LYS A 13 -2.71 2.44 10.12
N GLY A 14 -1.88 1.75 10.88
CA GLY A 14 -2.05 1.66 12.31
C GLY A 14 -0.81 1.16 13.03
N VAL A 15 -0.69 1.51 14.29
CA VAL A 15 0.37 1.09 15.20
C VAL A 15 -0.22 0.47 16.45
N GLY A 16 0.45 -0.55 16.97
CA GLY A 16 0.08 -1.21 18.22
C GLY A 16 1.32 -1.50 19.06
N ARG A 17 1.21 -1.28 20.37
CA ARG A 17 2.28 -1.56 21.34
C ARG A 17 1.76 -2.50 22.41
N HIS A 18 2.45 -3.61 22.58
CA HIS A 18 2.17 -4.58 23.65
C HIS A 18 3.36 -5.52 23.82
N ARG A 19 3.54 -6.09 25.03
CA ARG A 19 4.57 -7.09 25.30
C ARG A 19 4.38 -8.39 24.49
N GLU A 20 3.13 -8.75 24.24
CA GLU A 20 2.77 -9.92 23.43
C GLU A 20 2.61 -9.50 21.97
N LYS A 21 3.32 -10.17 21.05
CA LYS A 21 3.33 -9.83 19.61
C LYS A 21 1.94 -9.88 18.99
N LEU A 22 1.16 -10.91 19.30
CA LEU A 22 -0.19 -11.05 18.74
C LEU A 22 -1.10 -9.91 19.18
N THR A 23 -1.04 -9.53 20.45
CA THR A 23 -1.83 -8.42 20.98
C THR A 23 -1.39 -7.07 20.41
N SER A 24 -0.07 -6.87 20.18
CA SER A 24 0.40 -5.64 19.53
C SER A 24 -0.09 -5.54 18.08
N PHE A 25 -0.10 -6.64 17.35
CA PHE A 25 -0.63 -6.71 16.00
C PHE A 25 -2.14 -6.43 15.95
N GLU A 26 -2.91 -7.05 16.86
CA GLU A 26 -4.36 -6.77 16.98
C GLU A 26 -4.63 -5.28 17.25
N ARG A 27 -3.83 -4.65 18.14
CA ARG A 27 -3.92 -3.21 18.41
C ARG A 27 -3.60 -2.36 17.17
N ALA A 28 -2.63 -2.76 16.36
CA ALA A 28 -2.33 -2.10 15.11
C ALA A 28 -3.50 -2.18 14.12
N LEU A 29 -4.13 -3.37 13.99
CA LEU A 29 -5.33 -3.55 13.17
C LEU A 29 -6.52 -2.71 13.68
N ARG A 30 -6.67 -2.60 15.00
CA ARG A 30 -7.69 -1.74 15.62
C ARG A 30 -7.44 -0.27 15.32
N SER A 31 -6.19 0.18 15.46
CA SER A 31 -5.77 1.54 15.07
C SER A 31 -6.03 1.82 13.58
N ALA A 32 -5.82 0.82 12.73
CA ALA A 32 -6.13 0.89 11.30
C ALA A 32 -7.64 0.85 10.98
N GLY A 33 -8.50 0.44 11.92
CA GLY A 33 -9.94 0.35 11.76
C GLY A 33 -10.44 -0.94 11.09
N ILE A 34 -9.63 -2.00 11.06
CA ILE A 34 -9.93 -3.25 10.33
C ILE A 34 -9.88 -4.50 11.22
N ALA A 35 -9.69 -4.34 12.54
CA ALA A 35 -9.54 -5.48 13.47
C ALA A 35 -10.76 -6.39 13.57
N ALA A 36 -11.96 -5.90 13.26
CA ALA A 36 -13.18 -6.69 13.34
C ALA A 36 -13.44 -7.58 12.11
N CYS A 37 -12.57 -7.50 11.08
CA CYS A 37 -12.72 -8.26 9.83
C CYS A 37 -11.85 -9.51 9.82
N ASN A 38 -12.27 -10.50 9.04
CA ASN A 38 -11.44 -11.64 8.65
C ASN A 38 -10.58 -11.25 7.45
N LEU A 39 -9.30 -10.98 7.67
CA LEU A 39 -8.42 -10.47 6.64
C LEU A 39 -7.83 -11.59 5.80
N VAL A 40 -7.93 -11.45 4.48
CA VAL A 40 -7.32 -12.36 3.49
C VAL A 40 -6.31 -11.58 2.67
N ARG A 41 -5.03 -11.94 2.80
CA ARG A 41 -3.96 -11.34 1.99
C ARG A 41 -4.09 -11.74 0.54
N VAL A 42 -3.99 -10.77 -0.34
CA VAL A 42 -3.92 -10.94 -1.80
C VAL A 42 -2.64 -10.36 -2.34
N SER A 43 -2.32 -10.68 -3.59
CA SER A 43 -1.14 -10.15 -4.26
C SER A 43 -1.32 -8.69 -4.71
N SER A 44 -0.26 -8.13 -5.24
CA SER A 44 0.02 -6.70 -5.43
C SER A 44 -0.68 -6.03 -6.61
N ILE A 45 -1.84 -6.52 -7.04
CA ILE A 45 -2.57 -5.93 -8.19
C ILE A 45 -3.61 -4.93 -7.71
N PHE A 46 -3.50 -3.68 -8.19
CA PHE A 46 -4.58 -2.70 -8.09
C PHE A 46 -5.60 -2.97 -9.19
N PRO A 47 -6.86 -3.28 -8.85
CA PRO A 47 -7.85 -3.71 -9.84
C PRO A 47 -8.19 -2.63 -10.87
N PRO A 48 -8.43 -3.01 -12.14
CA PRO A 48 -8.83 -2.06 -13.17
C PRO A 48 -10.08 -1.27 -12.80
N GLY A 49 -10.01 0.06 -12.96
CA GLY A 49 -11.14 0.95 -12.67
C GLY A 49 -11.57 0.99 -11.21
N CYS A 50 -10.76 0.50 -10.28
CA CYS A 50 -11.05 0.48 -8.85
C CYS A 50 -11.05 1.91 -8.29
N LYS A 51 -12.08 2.24 -7.51
CA LYS A 51 -12.22 3.55 -6.85
C LYS A 51 -11.52 3.55 -5.49
N ILE A 52 -10.71 4.58 -5.23
CA ILE A 52 -10.11 4.78 -3.91
C ILE A 52 -11.06 5.61 -3.06
N LEU A 53 -11.51 5.03 -1.96
CA LEU A 53 -12.32 5.70 -0.95
C LEU A 53 -11.43 6.41 0.08
N SER A 54 -11.98 7.40 0.77
CA SER A 54 -11.35 7.90 1.99
C SER A 54 -11.32 6.79 3.06
N ARG A 55 -10.32 6.85 3.96
CA ARG A 55 -10.25 5.91 5.09
C ARG A 55 -11.56 5.88 5.90
N THR A 56 -12.11 7.04 6.21
CA THR A 56 -13.34 7.16 6.99
C THR A 56 -14.52 6.48 6.30
N GLU A 57 -14.67 6.67 5.01
CA GLU A 57 -15.73 6.02 4.24
C GLU A 57 -15.52 4.51 4.14
N GLY A 58 -14.28 4.07 3.85
CA GLY A 58 -13.95 2.66 3.75
C GLY A 58 -14.19 1.91 5.05
N VAL A 59 -13.69 2.42 6.18
CA VAL A 59 -13.88 1.81 7.50
C VAL A 59 -15.37 1.73 7.89
N ARG A 60 -16.14 2.77 7.59
CA ARG A 60 -17.59 2.79 7.90
C ARG A 60 -18.38 1.71 7.16
N ARG A 61 -17.89 1.24 6.01
CA ARG A 61 -18.58 0.19 5.22
C ARG A 61 -18.24 -1.23 5.65
N LEU A 62 -17.21 -1.40 6.51
CA LEU A 62 -16.86 -2.71 7.03
C LEU A 62 -17.85 -3.20 8.08
N GLN A 63 -18.06 -4.51 8.10
CA GLN A 63 -18.88 -5.20 9.07
C GLN A 63 -18.03 -6.18 9.89
N ALA A 64 -18.38 -6.33 11.16
CA ALA A 64 -17.70 -7.31 12.01
C ALA A 64 -17.87 -8.73 11.45
N GLY A 65 -16.76 -9.48 11.39
CA GLY A 65 -16.72 -10.83 10.81
C GLY A 65 -16.64 -10.87 9.28
N GLN A 66 -16.75 -9.74 8.59
CA GLN A 66 -16.65 -9.68 7.13
C GLN A 66 -15.30 -10.23 6.65
N VAL A 67 -15.32 -11.04 5.59
CA VAL A 67 -14.10 -11.40 4.85
C VAL A 67 -13.68 -10.20 4.00
N THR A 68 -12.48 -9.70 4.28
CA THR A 68 -11.95 -8.49 3.62
C THR A 68 -10.58 -8.81 3.02
N PHE A 69 -10.43 -8.56 1.73
CA PHE A 69 -9.16 -8.75 1.04
C PHE A 69 -8.23 -7.57 1.30
N VAL A 70 -6.96 -7.86 1.56
CA VAL A 70 -5.96 -6.84 1.88
C VAL A 70 -4.63 -7.10 1.18
N VAL A 71 -4.00 -6.04 0.69
CA VAL A 71 -2.56 -5.98 0.49
C VAL A 71 -1.99 -5.37 1.76
N MET A 72 -1.07 -6.04 2.43
CA MET A 72 -0.64 -5.65 3.78
C MET A 72 0.87 -5.72 3.93
N SER A 73 1.45 -4.60 4.29
CA SER A 73 2.80 -4.53 4.84
C SER A 73 2.75 -4.43 6.36
N ASP A 74 3.56 -5.20 7.05
CA ASP A 74 3.68 -5.14 8.51
C ASP A 74 5.14 -5.28 8.96
N ALA A 75 5.49 -4.57 10.03
CA ALA A 75 6.77 -4.65 10.70
C ALA A 75 6.57 -4.75 12.20
N ALA A 76 7.43 -5.49 12.88
CA ALA A 76 7.41 -5.59 14.34
C ALA A 76 8.83 -5.71 14.90
N SER A 77 9.08 -5.06 16.04
CA SER A 77 10.34 -5.17 16.76
C SER A 77 10.09 -5.30 18.27
N ARG A 78 10.98 -6.00 18.95
CA ARG A 78 11.08 -6.02 20.41
C ARG A 78 12.24 -5.18 20.93
N GLU A 79 13.03 -4.61 20.02
CA GLU A 79 14.20 -3.81 20.38
C GLU A 79 13.75 -2.43 20.85
N PRO A 80 14.21 -1.97 22.03
CA PRO A 80 13.98 -0.60 22.48
C PRO A 80 14.53 0.42 21.46
N HIS A 81 13.78 1.48 21.24
CA HIS A 81 14.19 2.58 20.35
C HIS A 81 14.47 2.19 18.91
N ARG A 82 14.02 1.01 18.46
CA ARG A 82 14.10 0.62 17.05
C ARG A 82 12.98 1.30 16.26
N LEU A 83 13.34 2.21 15.38
CA LEU A 83 12.42 2.75 14.41
C LEU A 83 12.06 1.66 13.38
N ILE A 84 10.77 1.41 13.18
CA ILE A 84 10.26 0.48 12.18
C ILE A 84 9.26 1.19 11.28
N ALA A 85 9.21 0.82 10.02
CA ALA A 85 8.23 1.34 9.08
C ALA A 85 7.57 0.20 8.30
N ALA A 86 6.28 0.36 8.00
CA ALA A 86 5.53 -0.49 7.09
C ALA A 86 4.76 0.41 6.13
N THR A 87 4.84 0.11 4.85
CA THR A 87 4.28 0.97 3.82
C THR A 87 3.71 0.17 2.65
N ILE A 88 2.70 0.74 2.02
CA ILE A 88 2.15 0.31 0.73
C ILE A 88 2.34 1.45 -0.25
N GLY A 89 3.06 1.18 -1.33
CA GLY A 89 3.10 2.04 -2.50
C GLY A 89 2.00 1.67 -3.49
N LEU A 90 1.58 2.61 -4.31
CA LEU A 90 0.51 2.45 -5.28
C LEU A 90 0.84 3.21 -6.56
N ALA A 91 0.68 2.56 -7.71
CA ALA A 91 0.75 3.17 -9.03
C ALA A 91 -0.48 2.81 -9.87
N ILE A 92 -1.11 3.83 -10.43
CA ILE A 92 -2.38 3.71 -11.18
C ILE A 92 -2.14 4.13 -12.63
N PRO A 93 -2.46 3.25 -13.61
CA PRO A 93 -2.37 3.59 -15.02
C PRO A 93 -3.48 4.57 -15.44
N ARG A 94 -3.25 5.30 -16.53
CA ARG A 94 -4.26 6.19 -17.10
C ARG A 94 -5.46 5.42 -17.66
N ASP A 95 -5.19 4.32 -18.35
CA ASP A 95 -6.26 3.49 -18.89
C ASP A 95 -6.97 2.72 -17.75
N PRO A 96 -8.25 3.02 -17.48
CA PRO A 96 -8.99 2.36 -16.41
C PRO A 96 -9.29 0.87 -16.70
N LYS A 97 -8.98 0.37 -17.88
CA LYS A 97 -9.10 -1.06 -18.22
C LYS A 97 -7.86 -1.86 -17.86
N VAL A 98 -6.75 -1.18 -17.60
CA VAL A 98 -5.48 -1.78 -17.20
C VAL A 98 -5.37 -1.79 -15.69
N HIS A 99 -4.79 -2.85 -15.13
CA HIS A 99 -4.50 -2.91 -13.70
C HIS A 99 -3.31 -2.03 -13.32
N GLY A 100 -3.33 -1.53 -12.09
CA GLY A 100 -2.16 -0.92 -11.47
C GLY A 100 -1.42 -1.88 -10.56
N TYR A 101 -0.49 -1.34 -9.79
CA TYR A 101 0.31 -2.11 -8.84
C TYR A 101 0.26 -1.52 -7.44
N LEU A 102 0.35 -2.41 -6.47
CA LEU A 102 0.60 -2.11 -5.06
C LEU A 102 1.95 -2.75 -4.71
N SER A 103 2.82 -2.04 -4.01
CA SER A 103 4.06 -2.58 -3.46
C SER A 103 3.96 -2.68 -1.95
N GLU A 104 4.60 -3.68 -1.37
CA GLU A 104 4.72 -3.84 0.08
C GLU A 104 6.19 -3.62 0.46
N HIS A 105 6.44 -2.70 1.40
CA HIS A 105 7.76 -2.48 1.95
C HIS A 105 7.70 -2.36 3.46
N HIS A 106 8.67 -2.93 4.13
CA HIS A 106 8.89 -2.74 5.56
C HIS A 106 10.38 -2.60 5.83
N SER A 107 10.70 -1.78 6.81
CA SER A 107 12.10 -1.44 7.08
C SER A 107 12.37 -1.17 8.55
N TYR A 108 13.64 -1.15 8.87
CA TYR A 108 14.17 -0.79 10.18
C TYR A 108 15.10 0.40 10.04
N GLY A 109 14.82 1.48 10.78
CA GLY A 109 15.62 2.69 10.76
C GLY A 109 15.22 3.74 9.72
N GLU A 110 14.25 3.46 8.86
CA GLU A 110 13.70 4.44 7.91
C GLU A 110 12.54 5.23 8.51
N ASN A 111 12.47 6.51 8.18
CA ASN A 111 11.34 7.36 8.49
C ASN A 111 10.19 7.16 7.48
N GLU A 112 9.04 7.84 7.72
CA GLU A 112 7.86 7.71 6.84
C GLU A 112 8.13 8.18 5.40
N GLU A 113 8.92 9.22 5.21
CA GLU A 113 9.25 9.77 3.89
C GLU A 113 10.09 8.78 3.08
N THR A 114 11.21 8.34 3.65
CA THR A 114 12.13 7.41 2.97
C THR A 114 11.45 6.09 2.62
N ALA A 115 10.75 5.48 3.57
CA ALA A 115 10.05 4.21 3.34
C ALA A 115 8.89 4.37 2.36
N GLY A 116 8.18 5.51 2.43
CA GLY A 116 7.07 5.84 1.55
C GLY A 116 7.50 6.03 0.11
N ASP A 117 8.53 6.82 -0.12
CA ASP A 117 9.08 7.08 -1.45
C ASP A 117 9.59 5.81 -2.10
N TYR A 118 10.30 4.97 -1.34
CA TYR A 118 10.79 3.69 -1.85
C TYR A 118 9.64 2.76 -2.30
N ALA A 119 8.59 2.63 -1.51
CA ALA A 119 7.45 1.79 -1.87
C ALA A 119 6.68 2.34 -3.08
N GLU A 120 6.53 3.67 -3.15
CA GLU A 120 5.88 4.34 -4.27
C GLU A 120 6.67 4.16 -5.57
N GLU A 121 8.00 4.29 -5.51
CA GLU A 121 8.91 4.03 -6.62
C GLU A 121 8.78 2.60 -7.13
N LEU A 122 8.81 1.60 -6.23
CA LEU A 122 8.65 0.19 -6.61
C LEU A 122 7.31 -0.07 -7.33
N ALA A 123 6.21 0.49 -6.85
CA ALA A 123 4.92 0.33 -7.50
C ALA A 123 4.92 0.96 -8.90
N ALA A 124 5.53 2.14 -9.05
CA ALA A 124 5.64 2.84 -10.32
C ALA A 124 6.53 2.09 -11.31
N GLU A 125 7.65 1.52 -10.86
CA GLU A 125 8.54 0.70 -11.71
C GLU A 125 7.84 -0.57 -12.22
N MET A 126 7.10 -1.27 -11.35
CA MET A 126 6.32 -2.44 -11.77
C MET A 126 5.30 -2.07 -12.85
N LEU A 127 4.61 -0.94 -12.68
CA LEU A 127 3.65 -0.47 -13.66
C LEU A 127 4.34 -0.01 -14.95
N ALA A 128 5.43 0.73 -14.87
CA ALA A 128 6.22 1.18 -16.02
C ALA A 128 6.69 -0.01 -16.86
N THR A 129 7.22 -1.06 -16.22
CA THR A 129 7.64 -2.29 -16.89
C THR A 129 6.46 -2.98 -17.60
N ALA A 130 5.30 -3.04 -16.97
CA ALA A 130 4.10 -3.65 -17.56
C ALA A 130 3.54 -2.84 -18.74
N LEU A 131 3.85 -1.55 -18.82
CA LEU A 131 3.43 -0.64 -19.88
C LEU A 131 4.53 -0.43 -20.96
N ASP A 132 5.62 -1.19 -20.89
CA ASP A 132 6.81 -1.02 -21.76
C ASP A 132 7.35 0.43 -21.76
N LEU A 133 7.30 1.09 -20.61
CA LEU A 133 7.90 2.41 -20.44
C LEU A 133 9.39 2.29 -20.09
N ASP A 134 10.22 3.02 -20.82
CA ASP A 134 11.62 3.14 -20.49
C ASP A 134 11.81 3.89 -19.18
N PHE A 135 12.62 3.34 -18.30
CA PHE A 135 13.08 4.02 -17.09
C PHE A 135 14.58 3.80 -16.91
N ASP A 136 15.24 4.80 -16.38
CA ASP A 136 16.65 4.74 -16.01
C ASP A 136 16.74 4.39 -14.51
N PRO A 137 17.26 3.21 -14.13
CA PRO A 137 17.36 2.81 -12.73
C PRO A 137 18.24 3.73 -11.89
N ASP A 138 19.18 4.43 -12.53
CA ASP A 138 20.16 5.31 -11.85
C ASP A 138 19.59 6.71 -11.55
N LYS A 139 18.40 7.05 -12.07
CA LYS A 139 17.73 8.33 -11.76
C LYS A 139 17.14 8.32 -10.37
N SER A 140 17.11 9.48 -9.74
CA SER A 140 16.38 9.70 -8.48
C SER A 140 14.86 9.50 -8.67
N TRP A 141 14.15 9.22 -7.57
CA TRP A 141 12.70 9.06 -7.63
C TRP A 141 11.98 10.30 -8.19
N ASP A 142 12.45 11.51 -7.86
CA ASP A 142 11.85 12.74 -8.39
C ASP A 142 12.02 12.87 -9.91
N GLU A 143 13.16 12.50 -10.45
CA GLU A 143 13.40 12.46 -11.90
C GLU A 143 12.54 11.40 -12.59
N LYS A 144 12.37 10.22 -11.99
CA LYS A 144 11.50 9.15 -12.49
C LYS A 144 10.02 9.59 -12.51
N LYS A 145 9.56 10.24 -11.45
CA LYS A 145 8.19 10.81 -11.39
C LYS A 145 7.93 11.78 -12.53
N GLU A 146 8.90 12.61 -12.87
CA GLU A 146 8.80 13.55 -13.99
C GLU A 146 8.65 12.82 -15.32
N VAL A 147 9.46 11.79 -15.58
CA VAL A 147 9.36 10.96 -16.79
C VAL A 147 7.99 10.28 -16.88
N TYR A 148 7.50 9.69 -15.79
CA TYR A 148 6.19 9.04 -15.77
C TYR A 148 5.05 10.04 -16.01
N ARG A 149 5.13 11.23 -15.43
CA ARG A 149 4.17 12.32 -15.66
C ARG A 149 4.15 12.76 -17.13
N LEU A 150 5.33 12.92 -17.74
CA LEU A 150 5.45 13.31 -19.14
C LEU A 150 4.97 12.23 -20.10
N SER A 151 5.14 10.95 -19.77
CA SER A 151 4.61 9.84 -20.57
C SER A 151 3.09 9.83 -20.61
N ASN A 152 2.43 10.44 -19.60
CA ASN A 152 0.98 10.50 -19.45
C ASN A 152 0.30 9.10 -19.37
N GLN A 153 1.04 8.06 -19.00
CA GLN A 153 0.52 6.70 -18.89
C GLN A 153 0.29 6.27 -17.43
N ILE A 154 1.02 6.87 -16.50
CA ILE A 154 0.82 6.71 -15.05
C ILE A 154 0.21 8.01 -14.52
N VAL A 155 -1.02 7.95 -14.03
CA VAL A 155 -1.75 9.16 -13.62
C VAL A 155 -1.65 9.46 -12.15
N ASN A 156 -1.31 8.46 -11.34
CA ASN A 156 -1.25 8.63 -9.89
C ASN A 156 -0.25 7.66 -9.27
N THR A 157 0.66 8.18 -8.48
CA THR A 157 1.47 7.42 -7.54
C THR A 157 1.23 7.98 -6.14
N ARG A 158 1.19 7.13 -5.15
CA ARG A 158 1.04 7.50 -3.74
C ARG A 158 1.48 6.38 -2.82
N ASN A 159 1.63 6.70 -1.56
CA ASN A 159 1.89 5.70 -0.53
C ASN A 159 1.00 5.92 0.70
N VAL A 160 0.91 4.88 1.53
CA VAL A 160 0.47 4.95 2.90
C VAL A 160 1.53 4.30 3.76
N THR A 161 2.10 5.07 4.69
CA THR A 161 3.23 4.66 5.51
C THR A 161 2.92 4.90 6.98
N GLN A 162 3.30 3.95 7.85
CA GLN A 162 3.34 4.11 9.29
C GLN A 162 4.74 3.81 9.78
N SER A 163 5.39 4.78 10.42
CA SER A 163 6.59 4.53 11.24
C SER A 163 6.28 4.66 12.71
N ALA A 164 7.01 3.92 13.56
CA ALA A 164 6.82 3.93 15.00
C ALA A 164 8.09 3.49 15.76
#